data_2a032ba057cab95bc4df39590d2c7502
#
_entry.id   2a032ba057cab95bc4df39590d2c7502
#
_cell.length_a   1.000
_cell.length_b   1.000
_cell.length_c   1.000
_cell.angle_alpha   90.00
_cell.angle_beta   90.00
_cell.angle_gamma   90.00
#
_symmetry.space_group_name_H-M   'P 1'
#
loop_
_entity.id
_entity.type
_entity.pdbx_description
1 polymer ?
#
loop_
_entity_poly.entity_id
_entity_poly.type
_entity_poly.pdbx_seq_one_letter_code
_entity_poly.pdbx_strand_id
1 'polypeptide(L)'
;KEKKAKKGMSIPKILVSAVLFGVIAAGCFFGVNKGLSDLFGTKSEIQGVDNSSNNGVALTTVSGSAATVADVSGIVEKVMPSIVAITEKSTQTSYFGQTYSSEGAGSGFIVKQDNDQLLIVTNNHVVADADKISVTFNDNEVADATVKGTSESNDLAVITVKLSSLK
;
A
#
# COMPACT_ATOMS: atom_id res chain seq x y z
N LYS A 1 40.48 46.81 -11.26
CA LYS A 1 39.56 46.27 -10.19
C LYS A 1 39.97 44.84 -9.95
N GLU A 2 40.81 44.60 -8.94
CA GLU A 2 41.22 43.25 -8.53
C GLU A 2 40.06 42.51 -7.85
N LYS A 3 39.75 41.32 -8.34
CA LYS A 3 38.82 40.41 -7.70
C LYS A 3 39.51 39.74 -6.51
N LYS A 4 39.09 40.08 -5.27
CA LYS A 4 39.50 39.39 -4.04
C LYS A 4 39.06 37.92 -4.12
N ALA A 5 40.03 37.01 -4.15
CA ALA A 5 39.80 35.57 -4.05
C ALA A 5 39.15 35.24 -2.69
N LYS A 6 38.06 34.55 -2.70
CA LYS A 6 37.42 34.03 -1.48
C LYS A 6 38.31 32.97 -0.85
N LYS A 7 38.83 33.26 0.34
CA LYS A 7 39.66 32.39 1.15
C LYS A 7 38.85 31.16 1.53
N GLY A 8 39.14 30.00 0.91
CA GLY A 8 38.47 28.74 1.20
C GLY A 8 38.68 28.36 2.66
N MET A 9 37.65 27.80 3.27
CA MET A 9 37.67 27.34 4.65
C MET A 9 38.66 26.18 4.78
N SER A 10 39.59 26.25 5.76
CA SER A 10 40.65 25.24 5.94
C SER A 10 40.02 23.88 6.30
N ILE A 11 40.59 22.80 5.76
CA ILE A 11 40.16 21.40 5.95
C ILE A 11 39.83 21.04 7.42
N PRO A 12 40.64 21.44 8.43
CA PRO A 12 40.34 21.13 9.82
C PRO A 12 39.06 21.82 10.32
N LYS A 13 38.71 23.00 9.82
CA LYS A 13 37.45 23.69 10.19
C LYS A 13 36.25 23.02 9.60
N ILE A 14 36.34 22.44 8.41
CA ILE A 14 35.29 21.65 7.77
C ILE A 14 35.02 20.37 8.55
N LEU A 15 36.08 19.67 8.97
CA LEU A 15 35.99 18.45 9.77
C LEU A 15 35.33 18.72 11.13
N VAL A 16 35.72 19.76 11.83
CA VAL A 16 35.13 20.14 13.13
C VAL A 16 33.67 20.50 12.96
N SER A 17 33.30 21.24 11.91
CA SER A 17 31.90 21.61 11.62
C SER A 17 31.06 20.36 11.31
N ALA A 18 31.57 19.39 10.54
CA ALA A 18 30.89 18.16 10.21
C ALA A 18 30.61 17.28 11.46
N VAL A 19 31.61 17.16 12.33
CA VAL A 19 31.47 16.40 13.59
C VAL A 19 30.44 17.08 14.50
N LEU A 20 30.50 18.42 14.65
CA LEU A 20 29.55 19.16 15.47
C LEU A 20 28.12 19.01 14.95
N PHE A 21 27.93 19.10 13.63
CA PHE A 21 26.62 18.89 13.00
C PHE A 21 26.11 17.46 13.22
N GLY A 22 26.97 16.45 13.09
CA GLY A 22 26.61 15.05 13.34
C GLY A 22 26.14 14.79 14.77
N VAL A 23 26.83 15.39 15.78
CA VAL A 23 26.45 15.26 17.20
C VAL A 23 25.10 15.94 17.48
N ILE A 24 24.88 17.12 16.91
CA ILE A 24 23.60 17.85 17.07
C ILE A 24 22.45 17.08 16.41
N ALA A 25 22.67 16.58 15.20
CA ALA A 25 21.64 15.80 14.47
C ALA A 25 21.29 14.49 15.20
N ALA A 26 22.31 13.78 15.73
CA ALA A 26 22.09 12.58 16.53
C ALA A 26 21.34 12.88 17.84
N GLY A 27 21.67 13.97 18.51
CA GLY A 27 21.01 14.42 19.73
C GLY A 27 19.54 14.78 19.51
N CYS A 28 19.24 15.51 18.42
CA CYS A 28 17.88 15.83 18.02
C CYS A 28 17.08 14.57 17.69
N PHE A 29 17.64 13.66 16.91
CA PHE A 29 16.98 12.40 16.55
C PHE A 29 16.66 11.55 17.77
N PHE A 30 17.63 11.41 18.69
CA PHE A 30 17.43 10.64 19.92
C PHE A 30 16.43 11.30 20.87
N GLY A 31 16.48 12.64 20.99
CA GLY A 31 15.56 13.41 21.83
C GLY A 31 14.12 13.36 21.32
N VAL A 32 13.91 13.50 20.01
CA VAL A 32 12.59 13.41 19.38
C VAL A 32 12.04 11.99 19.51
N ASN A 33 12.86 10.96 19.27
CA ASN A 33 12.41 9.58 19.35
C ASN A 33 12.02 9.18 20.80
N LYS A 34 12.79 9.65 21.79
CA LYS A 34 12.46 9.41 23.20
C LYS A 34 11.25 10.22 23.67
N GLY A 35 11.16 11.48 23.28
CA GLY A 35 9.99 12.32 23.60
C GLY A 35 8.72 11.82 22.93
N LEU A 36 8.80 11.30 21.70
CA LEU A 36 7.66 10.72 21.00
C LEU A 36 7.21 9.39 21.65
N SER A 37 8.15 8.57 22.12
CA SER A 37 7.81 7.34 22.85
C SER A 37 7.14 7.61 24.20
N ASP A 38 7.50 8.70 24.87
CA ASP A 38 6.87 9.10 26.15
C ASP A 38 5.50 9.75 25.94
N LEU A 39 5.29 10.43 24.80
CA LEU A 39 4.02 11.10 24.48
C LEU A 39 2.99 10.16 23.80
N PHE A 40 3.46 9.18 23.03
CA PHE A 40 2.65 8.20 22.30
C PHE A 40 2.94 6.76 22.71
N GLY A 41 3.80 6.56 23.71
CA GLY A 41 4.20 5.24 24.19
C GLY A 41 3.07 4.52 24.89
N THR A 42 2.28 3.81 24.13
CA THR A 42 1.57 2.65 24.63
C THR A 42 2.64 1.62 25.01
N LYS A 43 2.84 1.37 26.32
CA LYS A 43 3.62 0.24 26.79
C LYS A 43 2.97 -1.04 26.29
N SER A 44 3.41 -1.55 25.17
CA SER A 44 3.15 -2.94 24.79
C SER A 44 4.20 -3.80 25.47
N GLU A 45 3.91 -4.23 26.68
CA GLU A 45 4.59 -5.37 27.29
C GLU A 45 4.22 -6.62 26.48
N ILE A 46 5.13 -7.04 25.62
CA ILE A 46 5.04 -8.35 24.97
C ILE A 46 5.49 -9.36 26.04
N GLN A 47 4.54 -9.89 26.80
CA GLN A 47 4.79 -11.09 27.59
C GLN A 47 4.90 -12.27 26.62
N GLY A 48 5.98 -13.04 26.81
CA GLY A 48 6.30 -14.17 25.97
C GLY A 48 5.14 -15.16 25.82
N VAL A 49 4.84 -15.49 24.59
CA VAL A 49 3.89 -16.54 24.25
C VAL A 49 4.62 -17.87 24.39
N ASP A 50 4.24 -18.65 25.40
CA ASP A 50 4.60 -20.06 25.49
C ASP A 50 4.04 -20.79 24.27
N ASN A 51 4.96 -21.38 23.52
CA ASN A 51 4.70 -22.10 22.29
C ASN A 51 4.11 -23.48 22.62
N SER A 52 2.79 -23.59 22.62
CA SER A 52 2.10 -24.88 22.55
C SER A 52 1.04 -24.86 21.48
N SER A 53 1.45 -25.41 20.35
CA SER A 53 0.62 -26.07 19.33
C SER A 53 -0.82 -25.61 19.18
N ASN A 54 -1.06 -24.67 18.21
CA ASN A 54 -2.13 -24.78 17.22
C ASN A 54 -2.16 -23.54 16.33
N ASN A 55 -2.28 -23.76 15.02
CA ASN A 55 -2.32 -22.76 13.95
C ASN A 55 -3.48 -21.75 14.15
N GLY A 56 -3.17 -20.54 14.60
CA GLY A 56 -4.11 -19.44 14.66
C GLY A 56 -3.38 -18.16 15.03
N VAL A 57 -3.47 -17.14 14.18
CA VAL A 57 -2.92 -15.81 14.45
C VAL A 57 -3.77 -15.16 15.53
N ALA A 58 -3.22 -15.05 16.76
CA ALA A 58 -3.88 -14.36 17.86
C ALA A 58 -3.80 -12.83 17.65
N LEU A 59 -4.91 -12.21 17.38
CA LEU A 59 -5.09 -10.76 17.48
C LEU A 59 -5.23 -10.38 18.95
N THR A 60 -4.22 -9.69 19.50
CA THR A 60 -4.26 -9.16 20.87
C THR A 60 -5.26 -8.03 20.98
N THR A 61 -6.29 -8.23 21.78
CA THR A 61 -7.31 -7.22 22.08
C THR A 61 -6.82 -6.21 23.12
N VAL A 62 -7.12 -4.95 22.88
CA VAL A 62 -7.04 -3.86 23.85
C VAL A 62 -8.04 -4.12 24.98
N SER A 63 -7.58 -4.06 26.23
CA SER A 63 -8.37 -4.26 27.46
C SER A 63 -9.60 -3.35 27.51
N GLY A 64 -10.75 -3.96 27.46
CA GLY A 64 -12.05 -3.33 27.68
C GLY A 64 -13.17 -4.29 27.29
N SER A 65 -13.61 -5.11 28.24
CA SER A 65 -14.65 -6.14 28.11
C SER A 65 -14.24 -7.33 27.24
N ALA A 66 -14.34 -8.53 27.80
CA ALA A 66 -14.03 -9.79 27.14
C ALA A 66 -14.89 -9.99 25.86
N ALA A 67 -14.42 -9.39 24.76
CA ALA A 67 -14.83 -9.80 23.45
C ALA A 67 -14.04 -11.07 23.15
N THR A 68 -14.72 -12.20 23.11
CA THR A 68 -14.21 -13.43 22.52
C THR A 68 -13.60 -13.04 21.17
N VAL A 69 -12.30 -13.28 21.02
CA VAL A 69 -11.63 -13.15 19.70
C VAL A 69 -12.31 -14.18 18.81
N ALA A 70 -13.28 -13.73 18.02
CA ALA A 70 -13.93 -14.59 17.07
C ALA A 70 -12.85 -15.00 16.06
N ASP A 71 -12.68 -16.30 15.87
CA ASP A 71 -11.82 -16.81 14.80
C ASP A 71 -12.40 -16.34 13.46
N VAL A 72 -11.72 -15.38 12.84
CA VAL A 72 -12.14 -14.78 11.55
C VAL A 72 -11.69 -15.63 10.36
N SER A 73 -10.93 -16.70 10.57
CA SER A 73 -10.41 -17.55 9.50
C SER A 73 -11.52 -18.12 8.63
N GLY A 74 -12.61 -18.59 9.24
CA GLY A 74 -13.76 -19.09 8.50
C GLY A 74 -14.53 -18.02 7.72
N ILE A 75 -14.44 -16.75 8.11
CA ILE A 75 -14.98 -15.63 7.33
C ILE A 75 -14.08 -15.34 6.14
N VAL A 76 -12.75 -15.28 6.39
CA VAL A 76 -11.75 -15.05 5.34
C VAL A 76 -11.85 -16.11 4.25
N GLU A 77 -11.89 -17.39 4.59
CA GLU A 77 -12.05 -18.48 3.61
C GLU A 77 -13.29 -18.33 2.73
N LYS A 78 -14.39 -17.85 3.28
CA LYS A 78 -15.64 -17.65 2.53
C LYS A 78 -15.59 -16.41 1.63
N VAL A 79 -14.85 -15.37 2.00
CA VAL A 79 -14.83 -14.08 1.30
C VAL A 79 -13.71 -14.01 0.26
N MET A 80 -12.58 -14.66 0.53
CA MET A 80 -11.40 -14.65 -0.35
C MET A 80 -11.71 -14.97 -1.83
N PRO A 81 -12.58 -15.93 -2.17
CA PRO A 81 -12.91 -16.20 -3.56
C PRO A 81 -13.61 -15.03 -4.28
N SER A 82 -14.18 -14.09 -3.52
CA SER A 82 -14.82 -12.90 -4.08
C SER A 82 -13.88 -11.71 -4.21
N ILE A 83 -12.68 -11.77 -3.63
CA ILE A 83 -11.69 -10.70 -3.67
C ILE A 83 -10.76 -10.93 -4.86
N VAL A 84 -10.48 -9.87 -5.60
CA VAL A 84 -9.59 -9.91 -6.76
C VAL A 84 -8.53 -8.82 -6.68
N ALA A 85 -7.34 -9.10 -7.20
CA ALA A 85 -6.34 -8.07 -7.45
C ALA A 85 -6.54 -7.51 -8.86
N ILE A 86 -6.36 -6.19 -8.99
CA ILE A 86 -6.49 -5.47 -10.25
C ILE A 86 -5.14 -4.84 -10.58
N THR A 87 -4.66 -5.08 -11.77
CA THR A 87 -3.47 -4.42 -12.32
C THR A 87 -3.90 -3.60 -13.52
N GLU A 88 -3.56 -2.32 -13.52
CA GLU A 88 -3.77 -1.44 -14.65
C GLU A 88 -2.44 -1.09 -15.32
N LYS A 89 -2.50 -0.86 -16.64
CA LYS A 89 -1.39 -0.31 -17.42
C LYS A 89 -1.89 0.94 -18.12
N SER A 90 -1.11 2.00 -17.98
CA SER A 90 -1.35 3.27 -18.67
C SER A 90 -0.11 3.72 -19.44
N THR A 91 -0.32 4.41 -20.52
CA THR A 91 0.74 4.91 -21.40
C THR A 91 0.65 6.44 -21.45
N GLN A 92 1.67 7.12 -20.99
CA GLN A 92 1.72 8.57 -21.02
C GLN A 92 2.80 9.04 -21.99
N THR A 93 2.48 10.04 -22.80
CA THR A 93 3.44 10.65 -23.70
C THR A 93 3.88 12.00 -23.13
N SER A 94 5.17 12.14 -22.86
CA SER A 94 5.79 13.39 -22.43
C SER A 94 5.67 14.47 -23.49
N TYR A 95 5.77 15.74 -23.08
CA TYR A 95 5.82 16.91 -23.98
C TYR A 95 6.93 16.82 -25.06
N PHE A 96 8.00 16.06 -24.79
CA PHE A 96 9.10 15.81 -25.72
C PHE A 96 8.89 14.57 -26.62
N GLY A 97 7.68 14.00 -26.66
CA GLY A 97 7.35 12.84 -27.47
C GLY A 97 7.86 11.49 -26.94
N GLN A 98 8.39 11.45 -25.74
CA GLN A 98 8.78 10.19 -25.09
C GLN A 98 7.56 9.54 -24.47
N THR A 99 7.40 8.25 -24.71
CA THR A 99 6.31 7.45 -24.16
C THR A 99 6.79 6.69 -22.94
N TYR A 100 6.06 6.80 -21.84
CA TYR A 100 6.30 6.06 -20.59
C TYR A 100 5.09 5.17 -20.32
N SER A 101 5.37 3.89 -20.01
CA SER A 101 4.37 2.98 -19.49
C SER A 101 4.45 2.98 -17.97
N SER A 102 3.32 3.12 -17.31
CA SER A 102 3.19 2.93 -15.86
C SER A 102 2.24 1.78 -15.57
N GLU A 103 2.44 1.14 -14.44
CA GLU A 103 1.56 0.10 -13.93
C GLU A 103 1.08 0.52 -12.56
N GLY A 104 -0.23 0.40 -12.33
CA GLY A 104 -0.86 0.58 -11.05
C GLY A 104 -1.50 -0.71 -10.58
N ALA A 105 -1.78 -0.77 -9.28
CA ALA A 105 -2.43 -1.92 -8.67
C ALA A 105 -3.54 -1.46 -7.73
N GLY A 106 -4.60 -2.24 -7.68
CA GLY A 106 -5.73 -2.05 -6.80
C GLY A 106 -6.37 -3.37 -6.44
N SER A 107 -7.50 -3.29 -5.77
CA SER A 107 -8.31 -4.45 -5.43
C SER A 107 -9.77 -4.21 -5.80
N GLY A 108 -10.52 -5.29 -5.96
CA GLY A 108 -11.94 -5.25 -6.20
C GLY A 108 -12.61 -6.48 -5.60
N PHE A 109 -13.92 -6.51 -5.71
CA PHE A 109 -14.68 -7.67 -5.29
C PHE A 109 -15.81 -7.99 -6.28
N ILE A 110 -16.02 -9.28 -6.49
CA ILE A 110 -17.06 -9.80 -7.38
C ILE A 110 -18.41 -9.58 -6.70
N VAL A 111 -19.32 -8.84 -7.36
CA VAL A 111 -20.65 -8.56 -6.84
C VAL A 111 -21.75 -9.39 -7.52
N LYS A 112 -21.50 -9.81 -8.75
CA LYS A 112 -22.49 -10.53 -9.54
C LYS A 112 -21.84 -11.32 -10.66
N GLN A 113 -22.40 -12.47 -10.95
CA GLN A 113 -22.22 -13.16 -12.21
C GLN A 113 -23.48 -12.96 -13.04
N ASP A 114 -23.34 -12.50 -14.26
CA ASP A 114 -24.42 -12.22 -15.19
C ASP A 114 -24.13 -12.91 -16.53
N ASN A 115 -24.96 -13.86 -16.90
CA ASN A 115 -24.88 -14.69 -18.10
C ASN A 115 -23.45 -15.21 -18.39
N ASP A 116 -22.65 -14.42 -19.09
CA ASP A 116 -21.31 -14.76 -19.59
C ASP A 116 -20.19 -13.90 -18.99
N GLN A 117 -20.49 -13.08 -17.99
CA GLN A 117 -19.51 -12.15 -17.41
C GLN A 117 -19.62 -12.02 -15.88
N LEU A 118 -18.50 -11.77 -15.25
CA LEU A 118 -18.41 -11.34 -13.85
C LEU A 118 -18.44 -9.82 -13.76
N LEU A 119 -19.22 -9.29 -12.82
CA LEU A 119 -19.22 -7.89 -12.44
C LEU A 119 -18.39 -7.71 -11.17
N ILE A 120 -17.40 -6.82 -11.26
CA ILE A 120 -16.46 -6.54 -10.18
C ILE A 120 -16.54 -5.06 -9.86
N VAL A 121 -16.66 -4.74 -8.58
CA VAL A 121 -16.60 -3.35 -8.08
C VAL A 121 -15.19 -3.06 -7.60
N THR A 122 -14.70 -1.88 -7.97
CA THR A 122 -13.39 -1.33 -7.56
C THR A 122 -13.49 0.19 -7.41
N ASN A 123 -12.39 0.84 -7.09
CA ASN A 123 -12.33 2.29 -7.05
C ASN A 123 -12.14 2.88 -8.46
N ASN A 124 -12.72 4.05 -8.69
CA ASN A 124 -12.60 4.75 -9.96
C ASN A 124 -11.13 5.10 -10.27
N HIS A 125 -10.38 5.62 -9.29
CA HIS A 125 -8.98 5.99 -9.49
C HIS A 125 -8.08 4.82 -9.90
N VAL A 126 -8.47 3.57 -9.64
CA VAL A 126 -7.73 2.36 -10.05
C VAL A 126 -7.84 2.12 -11.57
N VAL A 127 -8.90 2.60 -12.21
CA VAL A 127 -9.21 2.27 -13.62
C VAL A 127 -9.36 3.49 -14.53
N ALA A 128 -9.33 4.71 -13.97
CA ALA A 128 -9.67 5.94 -14.70
C ALA A 128 -8.74 6.22 -15.90
N ASP A 129 -7.44 5.98 -15.75
CA ASP A 129 -6.43 6.29 -16.77
C ASP A 129 -5.85 5.01 -17.41
N ALA A 130 -6.52 3.87 -17.22
CA ALA A 130 -6.03 2.58 -17.68
C ALA A 130 -6.27 2.37 -19.17
N ASP A 131 -5.19 2.11 -19.92
CA ASP A 131 -5.27 1.59 -21.30
C ASP A 131 -5.65 0.10 -21.31
N LYS A 132 -5.19 -0.63 -20.28
CA LYS A 132 -5.47 -2.05 -20.10
C LYS A 132 -5.66 -2.38 -18.62
N ILE A 133 -6.67 -3.20 -18.34
CA ILE A 133 -6.99 -3.69 -17.01
C ILE A 133 -6.93 -5.20 -17.02
N SER A 134 -6.23 -5.78 -16.04
CA SER A 134 -6.16 -7.22 -15.80
C SER A 134 -6.63 -7.52 -14.39
N VAL A 135 -7.38 -8.57 -14.23
CA VAL A 135 -7.89 -9.07 -12.95
C VAL A 135 -7.23 -10.39 -12.64
N THR A 136 -6.65 -10.51 -11.46
CA THR A 136 -6.08 -11.75 -10.93
C THR A 136 -7.01 -12.27 -9.83
N PHE A 137 -7.47 -13.49 -10.00
CA PHE A 137 -8.35 -14.20 -9.08
C PHE A 137 -7.56 -14.93 -7.98
N ASN A 138 -8.27 -15.46 -6.98
CA ASN A 138 -7.65 -16.13 -5.83
C ASN A 138 -6.85 -17.41 -6.19
N ASP A 139 -7.20 -18.06 -7.28
CA ASP A 139 -6.51 -19.21 -7.84
C ASP A 139 -5.32 -18.87 -8.75
N ASN A 140 -4.95 -17.58 -8.81
CA ASN A 140 -3.95 -17.00 -9.70
C ASN A 140 -4.34 -16.98 -11.19
N GLU A 141 -5.58 -17.25 -11.53
CA GLU A 141 -6.04 -17.05 -12.90
C GLU A 141 -6.07 -15.55 -13.22
N VAL A 142 -5.65 -15.18 -14.43
CA VAL A 142 -5.59 -13.78 -14.88
C VAL A 142 -6.45 -13.61 -16.12
N ALA A 143 -7.33 -12.62 -16.10
CA ALA A 143 -8.18 -12.27 -17.22
C ALA A 143 -8.18 -10.77 -17.49
N ASP A 144 -8.38 -10.40 -18.77
CA ASP A 144 -8.58 -9.01 -19.16
C ASP A 144 -9.98 -8.53 -18.74
N ALA A 145 -10.05 -7.30 -18.28
CA ALA A 145 -11.30 -6.66 -17.84
C ALA A 145 -11.58 -5.39 -18.65
N THR A 146 -12.86 -5.04 -18.71
CA THR A 146 -13.33 -3.81 -19.34
C THR A 146 -14.16 -2.98 -18.38
N VAL A 147 -14.02 -1.66 -18.42
CA VAL A 147 -14.83 -0.75 -17.60
C VAL A 147 -16.26 -0.74 -18.12
N LYS A 148 -17.22 -1.04 -17.24
CA LYS A 148 -18.64 -0.99 -17.53
C LYS A 148 -19.27 0.36 -17.19
N GLY A 149 -18.77 0.99 -16.13
CA GLY A 149 -19.23 2.30 -15.69
C GLY A 149 -18.44 2.79 -14.49
N THR A 150 -18.44 4.10 -14.32
CA THR A 150 -17.71 4.79 -13.26
C THR A 150 -18.58 5.83 -12.57
N SER A 151 -18.23 6.13 -11.32
CA SER A 151 -18.76 7.25 -10.55
C SER A 151 -17.58 7.98 -9.90
N GLU A 152 -17.08 8.99 -10.55
CA GLU A 152 -15.90 9.74 -10.11
C GLU A 152 -16.14 10.40 -8.75
N SER A 153 -17.33 10.98 -8.54
CA SER A 153 -17.70 11.65 -7.29
C SER A 153 -17.72 10.72 -6.06
N ASN A 154 -17.95 9.43 -6.27
CA ASN A 154 -17.98 8.42 -5.21
C ASN A 154 -16.73 7.53 -5.21
N ASP A 155 -15.81 7.78 -6.13
CA ASP A 155 -14.62 6.93 -6.38
C ASP A 155 -14.99 5.44 -6.56
N LEU A 156 -16.01 5.15 -7.36
CA LEU A 156 -16.46 3.80 -7.66
C LEU A 156 -16.39 3.51 -9.15
N ALA A 157 -16.02 2.28 -9.49
CA ALA A 157 -16.09 1.74 -10.83
C ALA A 157 -16.64 0.32 -10.83
N VAL A 158 -17.30 -0.05 -11.92
CA VAL A 158 -17.68 -1.42 -12.22
C VAL A 158 -16.92 -1.87 -13.46
N ILE A 159 -16.19 -2.95 -13.33
CA ILE A 159 -15.49 -3.61 -14.44
C ILE A 159 -16.09 -4.99 -14.69
N THR A 160 -15.93 -5.51 -15.88
CA THR A 160 -16.43 -6.82 -16.29
C THR A 160 -15.32 -7.70 -16.83
N VAL A 161 -15.37 -8.98 -16.46
CA VAL A 161 -14.52 -10.06 -17.00
C VAL A 161 -15.43 -11.07 -17.68
N LYS A 162 -15.11 -11.48 -18.90
CA LYS A 162 -15.86 -12.53 -19.60
C LYS A 162 -15.54 -13.90 -19.03
N LEU A 163 -16.57 -14.71 -18.74
CA LEU A 163 -16.37 -16.08 -18.27
C LEU A 163 -15.63 -16.95 -19.29
N SER A 164 -15.80 -16.69 -20.59
CA SER A 164 -15.07 -17.40 -21.65
C SER A 164 -13.57 -17.13 -21.67
N SER A 165 -13.09 -16.12 -20.95
CA SER A 165 -11.65 -15.85 -20.77
C SER A 165 -11.03 -16.56 -19.57
N LEU A 166 -11.85 -17.20 -18.76
CA LEU A 166 -11.45 -18.03 -17.61
C LEU A 166 -11.34 -19.51 -18.03
N LYS A 167 -10.49 -20.26 -17.34
CA LYS A 167 -10.23 -21.69 -17.61
C LYS A 167 -11.03 -22.59 -16.70
#